data_43f785f0cbcfdb223fdc50d21600fbfb
#
_entry.id   43f785f0cbcfdb223fdc50d21600fbfb
#
_cell.length_a   1.000
_cell.length_b   1.000
_cell.length_c   1.000
_cell.angle_alpha   90.00
_cell.angle_beta   90.00
_cell.angle_gamma   90.00
#
_symmetry.space_group_name_H-M   'P 1'
#
loop_
_entity.id
_entity.type
_entity.pdbx_description
1 polymer ?
#
loop_
_entity_poly.entity_id
_entity_poly.type
_entity_poly.pdbx_seq_one_letter_code
_entity_poly.pdbx_strand_id
1 'polypeptide(L)'
;MIVEWMRVGFVHGVMNTDNMSILGLTIDYGPYGWLDDFNPEWTPNTTDSQNRRYRYGQQANVALWNCYQLANSLFPLIEETEALEKSLDEFQHSYQHQWLEMMARKLGLAAVKPGDDDLIERLEALLAQVETDMTIFYRCLAGDDLTLANFANAYYQAEQSESYNTKMSSWLADYSERRAQDGTASDARIKAMNAVNPVYVFRNYLAQQAIDKAESGDYTMIEELLEVLRYPYTPQDGKEAFAQKRPDWARTKVGCSMLSCSS
;
A
#
# COMPACT_ATOMS: atom_id res chain seq x y z
N MET A 1 5.16 6.01 10.31
CA MET A 1 5.80 4.96 9.48
C MET A 1 4.77 3.97 8.95
N ILE A 2 4.12 3.15 9.77
CA ILE A 2 3.19 2.08 9.30
C ILE A 2 2.08 2.61 8.39
N VAL A 3 1.45 3.73 8.74
CA VAL A 3 0.41 4.37 7.89
C VAL A 3 0.93 4.70 6.49
N GLU A 4 2.19 5.15 6.37
CA GLU A 4 2.80 5.46 5.08
C GLU A 4 3.12 4.19 4.28
N TRP A 5 3.50 3.09 4.94
CA TRP A 5 3.64 1.79 4.28
C TRP A 5 2.30 1.31 3.71
N MET A 6 1.23 1.39 4.53
CA MET A 6 -0.12 1.03 4.08
C MET A 6 -0.58 1.91 2.91
N ARG A 7 -0.24 3.20 2.93
CA ARG A 7 -0.63 4.15 1.87
C ARG A 7 -0.12 3.75 0.49
N VAL A 8 1.12 3.27 0.41
CA VAL A 8 1.78 2.94 -0.87
C VAL A 8 1.82 1.44 -1.18
N GLY A 9 1.26 0.60 -0.32
CA GLY A 9 1.28 -0.85 -0.51
C GLY A 9 2.60 -1.52 -0.19
N PHE A 10 3.48 -0.87 0.61
CA PHE A 10 4.74 -1.45 1.03
C PHE A 10 4.54 -2.53 2.09
N VAL A 11 5.23 -3.65 1.95
CA VAL A 11 5.24 -4.76 2.90
C VAL A 11 6.69 -5.04 3.32
N HIS A 12 6.97 -4.87 4.60
CA HIS A 12 8.31 -5.09 5.14
C HIS A 12 8.74 -6.56 5.11
N GLY A 13 7.80 -7.47 5.39
CA GLY A 13 7.99 -8.92 5.29
C GLY A 13 8.70 -9.58 6.47
N VAL A 14 9.43 -8.83 7.33
CA VAL A 14 10.11 -9.36 8.54
C VAL A 14 10.10 -8.30 9.65
N MET A 15 8.94 -8.10 10.28
CA MET A 15 8.78 -7.11 11.35
C MET A 15 9.04 -7.73 12.73
N ASN A 16 10.21 -8.36 12.92
CA ASN A 16 10.69 -8.72 14.24
C ASN A 16 10.96 -7.46 15.07
N THR A 17 11.08 -7.59 16.40
CA THR A 17 11.35 -6.47 17.30
C THR A 17 12.66 -5.73 17.02
N ASP A 18 13.66 -6.44 16.53
CA ASP A 18 14.97 -5.92 16.13
C ASP A 18 14.96 -5.19 14.77
N ASN A 19 13.92 -5.43 13.96
CA ASN A 19 13.77 -4.85 12.62
C ASN A 19 12.84 -3.62 12.61
N MET A 20 12.45 -3.11 13.77
CA MET A 20 11.58 -1.94 13.90
C MET A 20 12.28 -0.82 14.66
N SER A 21 12.55 0.29 13.97
CA SER A 21 13.23 1.45 14.57
C SER A 21 12.29 2.24 15.48
N ILE A 22 12.75 2.55 16.69
CA ILE A 22 12.08 3.47 17.62
C ILE A 22 12.03 4.92 17.10
N LEU A 23 12.86 5.24 16.10
CA LEU A 23 12.86 6.54 15.41
C LEU A 23 11.84 6.62 14.27
N GLY A 24 11.06 5.56 14.03
CA GLY A 24 10.09 5.52 12.93
C GLY A 24 10.73 5.45 11.53
N LEU A 25 11.99 5.02 11.43
CA LEU A 25 12.66 4.79 10.15
C LEU A 25 12.38 3.39 9.64
N THR A 26 12.24 3.23 8.34
CA THR A 26 12.24 1.90 7.70
C THR A 26 13.69 1.40 7.66
N ILE A 27 13.95 0.27 8.31
CA ILE A 27 15.27 -0.35 8.41
C ILE A 27 15.18 -1.84 8.07
N ASP A 28 16.32 -2.48 7.93
CA ASP A 28 16.46 -3.94 7.74
C ASP A 28 15.66 -4.46 6.55
N TYR A 29 15.99 -3.96 5.36
CA TYR A 29 15.40 -4.33 4.09
C TYR A 29 15.79 -5.76 3.70
N GLY A 30 15.05 -6.75 4.24
CA GLY A 30 15.13 -8.16 3.86
C GLY A 30 14.21 -8.49 2.68
N PRO A 31 13.33 -9.50 2.80
CA PRO A 31 12.35 -9.86 1.76
C PRO A 31 11.16 -8.89 1.76
N TYR A 32 11.38 -7.63 1.48
CA TYR A 32 10.35 -6.60 1.36
C TYR A 32 9.76 -6.54 -0.05
N GLY A 33 8.62 -5.85 -0.20
CA GLY A 33 8.06 -5.61 -1.53
C GLY A 33 6.88 -4.65 -1.49
N TRP A 34 6.32 -4.41 -2.67
CA TRP A 34 5.08 -3.65 -2.84
C TRP A 34 3.97 -4.53 -3.36
N LEU A 35 2.74 -4.28 -2.91
CA LEU A 35 1.56 -4.89 -3.51
C LEU A 35 1.51 -4.55 -5.00
N ASP A 36 1.31 -5.57 -5.82
CA ASP A 36 0.83 -5.41 -7.19
C ASP A 36 -0.71 -5.32 -7.16
N ASP A 37 -1.39 -6.43 -6.96
CA ASP A 37 -2.81 -6.45 -6.65
C ASP A 37 -3.07 -6.20 -5.16
N PHE A 38 -4.20 -5.56 -4.86
CA PHE A 38 -4.60 -5.33 -3.47
C PHE A 38 -4.97 -6.66 -2.80
N ASN A 39 -4.04 -7.17 -2.02
CA ASN A 39 -4.21 -8.41 -1.29
C ASN A 39 -3.71 -8.26 0.15
N PRO A 40 -4.62 -8.07 1.14
CA PRO A 40 -4.24 -7.96 2.55
C PRO A 40 -3.49 -9.18 3.10
N GLU A 41 -3.65 -10.34 2.44
CA GLU A 41 -3.01 -11.60 2.85
C GLU A 41 -1.62 -11.81 2.22
N TRP A 42 -1.17 -10.90 1.36
CA TRP A 42 0.11 -11.05 0.70
C TRP A 42 1.29 -10.76 1.65
N THR A 43 2.30 -11.64 1.59
CA THR A 43 3.61 -11.45 2.20
C THR A 43 4.70 -11.76 1.17
N PRO A 44 5.73 -10.91 1.03
CA PRO A 44 6.86 -11.19 0.14
C PRO A 44 7.76 -12.31 0.66
N ASN A 45 7.71 -12.60 1.97
CA ASN A 45 8.63 -13.52 2.63
C ASN A 45 8.16 -14.98 2.54
N THR A 46 8.93 -15.82 1.84
CA THR A 46 8.61 -17.25 1.69
C THR A 46 8.68 -18.04 3.00
N THR A 47 9.52 -17.63 3.94
CA THR A 47 9.60 -18.26 5.28
C THR A 47 8.37 -17.97 6.13
N ASP A 48 7.65 -16.87 5.85
CA ASP A 48 6.39 -16.51 6.52
C ASP A 48 5.16 -17.01 5.77
N SER A 49 5.32 -17.75 4.68
CA SER A 49 4.22 -18.15 3.79
C SER A 49 3.11 -18.98 4.45
N GLN A 50 3.43 -19.75 5.52
CA GLN A 50 2.46 -20.56 6.25
C GLN A 50 1.67 -19.75 7.26
N ASN A 51 2.34 -18.94 8.08
CA ASN A 51 1.72 -18.18 9.16
C ASN A 51 1.26 -16.80 8.72
N ARG A 52 1.90 -16.24 7.68
CA ARG A 52 1.66 -14.89 7.14
C ARG A 52 1.60 -13.82 8.22
N ARG A 53 2.48 -13.96 9.23
CA ARG A 53 2.56 -13.03 10.36
C ARG A 53 2.81 -11.60 9.88
N TYR A 54 3.65 -11.45 8.86
CA TYR A 54 4.12 -10.16 8.34
C TYR A 54 3.44 -9.76 7.03
N ARG A 55 2.21 -10.31 6.76
CA ARG A 55 1.42 -9.89 5.59
C ARG A 55 1.01 -8.42 5.68
N TYR A 56 0.66 -7.83 4.53
CA TYR A 56 0.26 -6.43 4.43
C TYR A 56 -0.79 -6.03 5.47
N GLY A 57 -1.90 -6.75 5.55
CA GLY A 57 -3.01 -6.43 6.47
C GLY A 57 -2.69 -6.60 7.95
N GLN A 58 -1.52 -7.17 8.30
CA GLN A 58 -1.14 -7.44 9.70
C GLN A 58 -0.08 -6.45 10.23
N GLN A 59 0.47 -5.60 9.39
CA GLN A 59 1.61 -4.74 9.75
C GLN A 59 1.34 -3.84 10.96
N ALA A 60 0.13 -3.27 11.07
CA ALA A 60 -0.24 -2.43 12.21
C ALA A 60 -0.29 -3.23 13.53
N ASN A 61 -0.87 -4.44 13.49
CA ASN A 61 -0.96 -5.30 14.67
C ASN A 61 0.42 -5.80 15.12
N VAL A 62 1.29 -6.12 14.18
CA VAL A 62 2.68 -6.51 14.48
C VAL A 62 3.46 -5.34 15.07
N ALA A 63 3.26 -4.13 14.54
CA ALA A 63 3.88 -2.92 15.10
C ALA A 63 3.42 -2.67 16.55
N LEU A 64 2.13 -2.79 16.84
CA LEU A 64 1.60 -2.70 18.20
C LEU A 64 2.21 -3.78 19.12
N TRP A 65 2.32 -5.02 18.63
CA TRP A 65 2.97 -6.09 19.37
C TRP A 65 4.44 -5.77 19.67
N ASN A 66 5.18 -5.19 18.71
CA ASN A 66 6.57 -4.75 18.92
C ASN A 66 6.65 -3.62 19.98
N CYS A 67 5.72 -2.67 19.95
CA CYS A 67 5.61 -1.65 20.99
C CYS A 67 5.34 -2.26 22.37
N TYR A 68 4.50 -3.30 22.44
CA TYR A 68 4.26 -4.03 23.67
C TYR A 68 5.54 -4.73 24.18
N GLN A 69 6.34 -5.34 23.31
CA GLN A 69 7.62 -5.93 23.72
C GLN A 69 8.62 -4.86 24.19
N LEU A 70 8.64 -3.70 23.55
CA LEU A 70 9.45 -2.56 24.02
C LEU A 70 8.99 -2.11 25.42
N ALA A 71 7.69 -1.95 25.64
CA ALA A 71 7.14 -1.59 26.95
C ALA A 71 7.56 -2.60 28.04
N ASN A 72 7.46 -3.90 27.75
CA ASN A 72 7.93 -4.96 28.65
C ASN A 72 9.44 -4.85 28.97
N SER A 73 10.25 -4.50 28.00
CA SER A 73 11.70 -4.34 28.21
C SER A 73 12.05 -3.10 29.05
N LEU A 74 11.20 -2.07 29.01
CA LEU A 74 11.37 -0.84 29.79
C LEU A 74 10.76 -0.91 31.19
N PHE A 75 9.84 -1.86 31.43
CA PHE A 75 9.15 -2.00 32.72
C PHE A 75 10.10 -2.06 33.92
N PRO A 76 11.23 -2.82 33.91
CA PRO A 76 12.15 -2.85 35.04
C PRO A 76 12.80 -1.50 35.40
N LEU A 77 12.76 -0.52 34.46
CA LEU A 77 13.34 0.82 34.64
C LEU A 77 12.29 1.85 35.08
N ILE A 78 11.03 1.67 34.61
CA ILE A 78 9.96 2.64 34.82
C ILE A 78 9.12 2.23 36.04
N GLU A 79 8.91 0.92 36.24
CA GLU A 79 8.12 0.31 37.32
C GLU A 79 6.65 0.79 37.42
N GLU A 80 6.16 1.53 36.38
CA GLU A 80 4.82 2.06 36.28
C GLU A 80 4.07 1.43 35.08
N THR A 81 3.16 0.52 35.36
CA THR A 81 2.37 -0.19 34.34
C THR A 81 1.43 0.77 33.60
N GLU A 82 0.74 1.66 34.31
CA GLU A 82 -0.26 2.58 33.76
C GLU A 82 0.32 3.48 32.67
N ALA A 83 1.53 4.00 32.85
CA ALA A 83 2.20 4.87 31.88
C ALA A 83 2.54 4.12 30.57
N LEU A 84 2.93 2.84 30.68
CA LEU A 84 3.24 2.00 29.54
C LEU A 84 1.97 1.57 28.78
N GLU A 85 0.92 1.17 29.51
CA GLU A 85 -0.39 0.82 28.92
C GLU A 85 -0.97 2.02 28.18
N LYS A 86 -0.95 3.21 28.78
CA LYS A 86 -1.41 4.44 28.14
C LYS A 86 -0.67 4.71 26.82
N SER A 87 0.65 4.49 26.78
CA SER A 87 1.45 4.68 25.55
C SER A 87 1.06 3.69 24.44
N LEU A 88 0.68 2.47 24.80
CA LEU A 88 0.16 1.48 23.84
C LEU A 88 -1.22 1.85 23.32
N ASP A 89 -2.11 2.33 24.18
CA ASP A 89 -3.43 2.84 23.79
C ASP A 89 -3.29 4.08 22.88
N GLU A 90 -2.37 4.98 23.18
CA GLU A 90 -2.07 6.14 22.34
C GLU A 90 -1.57 5.72 20.96
N PHE A 91 -0.72 4.69 20.87
CA PHE A 91 -0.30 4.14 19.57
C PHE A 91 -1.50 3.65 18.76
N GLN A 92 -2.39 2.87 19.37
CA GLN A 92 -3.54 2.27 18.69
C GLN A 92 -4.52 3.35 18.21
N HIS A 93 -4.90 4.31 19.07
CA HIS A 93 -5.78 5.41 18.70
C HIS A 93 -5.18 6.31 17.63
N SER A 94 -3.89 6.64 17.76
CA SER A 94 -3.16 7.45 16.79
C SER A 94 -3.08 6.76 15.43
N TYR A 95 -2.83 5.44 15.40
CA TYR A 95 -2.81 4.69 14.15
C TYR A 95 -4.19 4.71 13.47
N GLN A 96 -5.26 4.42 14.18
CA GLN A 96 -6.62 4.42 13.64
C GLN A 96 -6.99 5.79 13.05
N HIS A 97 -6.74 6.86 13.79
CA HIS A 97 -7.02 8.23 13.34
C HIS A 97 -6.21 8.58 12.08
N GLN A 98 -4.89 8.36 12.11
CA GLN A 98 -4.01 8.67 10.98
C GLN A 98 -4.30 7.79 9.76
N TRP A 99 -4.74 6.54 9.96
CA TRP A 99 -5.14 5.66 8.88
C TRP A 99 -6.39 6.19 8.17
N LEU A 100 -7.42 6.59 8.91
CA LEU A 100 -8.63 7.21 8.34
C LEU A 100 -8.30 8.50 7.57
N GLU A 101 -7.47 9.37 8.15
CA GLU A 101 -7.05 10.60 7.48
C GLU A 101 -6.22 10.31 6.20
N MET A 102 -5.35 9.31 6.23
CA MET A 102 -4.59 8.88 5.07
C MET A 102 -5.50 8.35 3.98
N MET A 103 -6.49 7.51 4.32
CA MET A 103 -7.45 6.99 3.36
C MET A 103 -8.36 8.09 2.79
N ALA A 104 -8.81 9.03 3.62
CA ALA A 104 -9.55 10.20 3.15
C ALA A 104 -8.74 10.99 2.11
N ARG A 105 -7.44 11.22 2.36
CA ARG A 105 -6.55 11.88 1.39
C ARG A 105 -6.38 11.07 0.10
N LYS A 106 -6.25 9.73 0.20
CA LYS A 106 -6.18 8.86 -0.99
C LYS A 106 -7.45 8.94 -1.83
N LEU A 107 -8.59 9.10 -1.19
CA LEU A 107 -9.90 9.26 -1.82
C LEU A 107 -10.23 10.73 -2.22
N GLY A 108 -9.35 11.67 -1.93
CA GLY A 108 -9.57 13.10 -2.24
C GLY A 108 -10.68 13.75 -1.43
N LEU A 109 -10.98 13.22 -0.25
CA LEU A 109 -11.91 13.79 0.70
C LEU A 109 -11.22 14.90 1.50
N ALA A 110 -11.90 16.03 1.71
CA ALA A 110 -11.33 17.20 2.39
C ALA A 110 -11.10 16.97 3.89
N ALA A 111 -11.94 16.16 4.51
CA ALA A 111 -11.85 15.74 5.90
C ALA A 111 -12.62 14.44 6.11
N VAL A 112 -12.27 13.72 7.17
CA VAL A 112 -13.01 12.52 7.59
C VAL A 112 -14.37 12.93 8.14
N LYS A 113 -15.41 12.23 7.71
CA LYS A 113 -16.80 12.40 8.20
C LYS A 113 -17.35 11.05 8.67
N PRO A 114 -18.40 11.05 9.51
CA PRO A 114 -19.10 9.82 9.90
C PRO A 114 -19.56 9.03 8.66
N GLY A 115 -19.25 7.73 8.62
CA GLY A 115 -19.56 6.84 7.51
C GLY A 115 -18.44 6.69 6.48
N ASP A 116 -17.36 7.47 6.56
CA ASP A 116 -16.19 7.30 5.68
C ASP A 116 -15.44 6.01 5.96
N ASP A 117 -15.47 5.53 7.19
CA ASP A 117 -14.94 4.22 7.60
C ASP A 117 -15.62 3.07 6.85
N ASP A 118 -16.97 3.06 6.80
CA ASP A 118 -17.74 2.07 6.02
C ASP A 118 -17.45 2.18 4.52
N LEU A 119 -17.37 3.39 3.99
CA LEU A 119 -17.05 3.62 2.57
C LEU A 119 -15.67 3.05 2.21
N ILE A 120 -14.67 3.25 3.08
CA ILE A 120 -13.30 2.75 2.89
C ILE A 120 -13.27 1.22 3.02
N GLU A 121 -13.91 0.65 4.04
CA GLU A 121 -13.96 -0.80 4.26
C GLU A 121 -14.60 -1.53 3.07
N ARG A 122 -15.71 -0.99 2.54
CA ARG A 122 -16.36 -1.52 1.33
C ARG A 122 -15.46 -1.45 0.10
N LEU A 123 -14.68 -0.38 -0.05
CA LEU A 123 -13.70 -0.30 -1.14
C LEU A 123 -12.63 -1.37 -1.01
N GLU A 124 -12.01 -1.50 0.16
CA GLU A 124 -10.96 -2.50 0.37
C GLU A 124 -11.47 -3.92 0.14
N ALA A 125 -12.71 -4.23 0.57
CA ALA A 125 -13.36 -5.50 0.29
C ALA A 125 -13.58 -5.75 -1.22
N LEU A 126 -13.94 -4.71 -1.98
CA LEU A 126 -14.07 -4.80 -3.44
C LEU A 126 -12.73 -5.00 -4.13
N LEU A 127 -11.69 -4.26 -3.73
CA LEU A 127 -10.35 -4.40 -4.29
C LEU A 127 -9.76 -5.79 -4.02
N ALA A 128 -10.07 -6.39 -2.87
CA ALA A 128 -9.63 -7.74 -2.50
C ALA A 128 -10.46 -8.86 -3.17
N GLN A 129 -11.68 -8.56 -3.66
CA GLN A 129 -12.57 -9.56 -4.27
C GLN A 129 -12.10 -9.98 -5.66
N VAL A 130 -11.46 -9.09 -6.42
CA VAL A 130 -10.89 -9.35 -7.74
C VAL A 130 -9.45 -8.82 -7.76
N GLU A 131 -8.61 -9.44 -8.58
CA GLU A 131 -7.20 -9.06 -8.69
C GLU A 131 -7.07 -7.65 -9.30
N THR A 132 -6.96 -6.64 -8.43
CA THR A 132 -6.96 -5.22 -8.79
C THR A 132 -5.62 -4.59 -8.43
N ASP A 133 -4.92 -4.00 -9.40
CA ASP A 133 -3.69 -3.24 -9.16
C ASP A 133 -3.98 -1.99 -8.31
N MET A 134 -3.46 -1.99 -7.08
CA MET A 134 -3.72 -0.94 -6.10
C MET A 134 -3.26 0.43 -6.59
N THR A 135 -2.05 0.51 -7.13
CA THR A 135 -1.44 1.75 -7.57
C THR A 135 -2.22 2.38 -8.73
N ILE A 136 -2.54 1.58 -9.74
CA ILE A 136 -3.28 2.04 -10.93
C ILE A 136 -4.71 2.42 -10.54
N PHE A 137 -5.38 1.64 -9.68
CA PHE A 137 -6.76 1.91 -9.27
C PHE A 137 -6.90 3.31 -8.65
N TYR A 138 -6.07 3.65 -7.66
CA TYR A 138 -6.16 4.97 -7.01
C TYR A 138 -5.79 6.13 -7.95
N ARG A 139 -4.95 5.89 -8.95
CA ARG A 139 -4.66 6.89 -9.99
C ARG A 139 -5.86 7.10 -10.92
N CYS A 140 -6.56 6.04 -11.30
CA CYS A 140 -7.82 6.13 -12.07
C CYS A 140 -8.90 6.85 -11.26
N LEU A 141 -9.03 6.53 -9.97
CA LEU A 141 -10.03 7.11 -9.07
C LEU A 141 -9.86 8.64 -8.90
N ALA A 142 -8.64 9.15 -9.08
CA ALA A 142 -8.37 10.58 -8.99
C ALA A 142 -9.08 11.40 -10.09
N GLY A 143 -9.39 10.78 -11.22
CA GLY A 143 -10.09 11.43 -12.33
C GLY A 143 -11.57 11.75 -12.05
N ASP A 144 -12.21 12.38 -13.02
CA ASP A 144 -13.65 12.68 -12.96
C ASP A 144 -14.50 11.57 -13.60
N ASP A 145 -13.92 10.76 -14.46
CA ASP A 145 -14.58 9.59 -15.05
C ASP A 145 -14.63 8.45 -14.03
N LEU A 146 -15.80 8.23 -13.46
CA LEU A 146 -16.08 7.14 -12.52
C LEU A 146 -16.84 5.97 -13.18
N THR A 147 -16.74 5.83 -14.49
CA THR A 147 -17.28 4.64 -15.18
C THR A 147 -16.38 3.42 -14.96
N LEU A 148 -16.96 2.23 -14.95
CA LEU A 148 -16.18 0.97 -14.81
C LEU A 148 -15.10 0.84 -15.88
N ALA A 149 -15.33 1.36 -17.08
CA ALA A 149 -14.37 1.35 -18.18
C ALA A 149 -13.05 2.08 -17.84
N ASN A 150 -13.10 3.16 -17.06
CA ASN A 150 -11.92 3.89 -16.62
C ASN A 150 -10.99 3.04 -15.74
N PHE A 151 -11.53 2.05 -15.03
CA PHE A 151 -10.77 1.16 -14.15
C PHE A 151 -10.27 -0.11 -14.83
N ALA A 152 -10.61 -0.35 -16.11
CA ALA A 152 -10.26 -1.58 -16.82
C ALA A 152 -8.75 -1.89 -16.77
N ASN A 153 -7.90 -0.85 -16.83
CA ASN A 153 -6.45 -1.03 -16.75
C ASN A 153 -5.96 -1.41 -15.35
N ALA A 154 -6.74 -1.21 -14.30
CA ALA A 154 -6.38 -1.62 -12.95
C ALA A 154 -6.65 -3.10 -12.70
N TYR A 155 -7.54 -3.74 -13.44
CA TYR A 155 -7.86 -5.16 -13.29
C TYR A 155 -6.89 -6.05 -14.06
N TYR A 156 -6.51 -7.18 -13.46
CA TYR A 156 -5.70 -8.20 -14.12
C TYR A 156 -6.54 -9.10 -15.06
N GLN A 157 -7.81 -9.28 -14.75
CA GLN A 157 -8.75 -9.98 -15.63
C GLN A 157 -9.47 -8.98 -16.53
N ALA A 158 -9.68 -9.35 -17.79
CA ALA A 158 -10.32 -8.47 -18.78
C ALA A 158 -11.81 -8.21 -18.46
N GLU A 159 -12.49 -9.20 -17.88
CA GLU A 159 -13.91 -9.11 -17.56
C GLU A 159 -14.14 -9.44 -16.08
N GLN A 160 -15.00 -8.67 -15.45
CA GLN A 160 -15.44 -8.89 -14.07
C GLN A 160 -16.88 -9.46 -14.08
N SER A 161 -17.24 -10.19 -13.03
CA SER A 161 -18.60 -10.73 -12.91
C SER A 161 -19.63 -9.59 -12.81
N GLU A 162 -20.86 -9.84 -13.30
CA GLU A 162 -21.96 -8.88 -13.21
C GLU A 162 -22.23 -8.45 -11.75
N SER A 163 -22.15 -9.39 -10.81
CA SER A 163 -22.31 -9.13 -9.38
C SER A 163 -21.24 -8.18 -8.86
N TYR A 164 -19.98 -8.34 -9.27
CA TYR A 164 -18.90 -7.41 -8.89
C TYR A 164 -19.14 -6.03 -9.51
N ASN A 165 -19.44 -5.97 -10.79
CA ASN A 165 -19.68 -4.72 -11.51
C ASN A 165 -20.83 -3.92 -10.88
N THR A 166 -21.89 -4.59 -10.43
CA THR A 166 -23.02 -3.97 -9.72
C THR A 166 -22.55 -3.37 -8.39
N LYS A 167 -21.79 -4.11 -7.60
CA LYS A 167 -21.27 -3.62 -6.31
C LYS A 167 -20.31 -2.45 -6.48
N MET A 168 -19.38 -2.53 -7.44
CA MET A 168 -18.43 -1.46 -7.72
C MET A 168 -19.14 -0.20 -8.23
N SER A 169 -20.15 -0.35 -9.10
CA SER A 169 -20.95 0.79 -9.57
C SER A 169 -21.72 1.45 -8.44
N SER A 170 -22.28 0.67 -7.51
CA SER A 170 -22.94 1.21 -6.30
C SER A 170 -21.93 1.98 -5.43
N TRP A 171 -20.75 1.40 -5.19
CA TRP A 171 -19.71 2.07 -4.41
C TRP A 171 -19.25 3.37 -5.08
N LEU A 172 -19.06 3.39 -6.39
CA LEU A 172 -18.67 4.59 -7.14
C LEU A 172 -19.73 5.69 -7.07
N ALA A 173 -21.02 5.33 -7.03
CA ALA A 173 -22.12 6.28 -6.82
C ALA A 173 -22.07 6.90 -5.41
N ASP A 174 -21.93 6.07 -4.37
CA ASP A 174 -21.81 6.52 -2.97
C ASP A 174 -20.57 7.41 -2.79
N TYR A 175 -19.42 7.01 -3.36
CA TYR A 175 -18.21 7.82 -3.36
C TYR A 175 -18.38 9.16 -4.08
N SER A 176 -19.06 9.16 -5.22
CA SER A 176 -19.35 10.41 -5.96
C SER A 176 -20.22 11.37 -5.15
N GLU A 177 -21.24 10.86 -4.47
CA GLU A 177 -22.09 11.65 -3.57
C GLU A 177 -21.29 12.18 -2.39
N ARG A 178 -20.47 11.31 -1.76
CA ARG A 178 -19.64 11.70 -0.62
C ARG A 178 -18.63 12.80 -0.97
N ARG A 179 -17.91 12.68 -2.10
CA ARG A 179 -16.94 13.69 -2.55
C ARG A 179 -17.61 15.02 -2.91
N ALA A 180 -18.83 14.98 -3.45
CA ALA A 180 -19.58 16.19 -3.79
C ALA A 180 -19.93 17.04 -2.55
N GLN A 181 -20.10 16.43 -1.39
CA GLN A 181 -20.38 17.12 -0.11
C GLN A 181 -19.21 17.99 0.37
N ASP A 182 -18.02 17.83 -0.17
CA ASP A 182 -16.84 18.61 0.23
C ASP A 182 -16.71 19.91 -0.59
N GLY A 183 -17.38 20.00 -1.73
CA GLY A 183 -17.35 21.19 -2.59
C GLY A 183 -15.97 21.51 -3.18
N THR A 184 -15.03 20.58 -3.11
CA THR A 184 -13.66 20.76 -3.63
C THR A 184 -13.68 20.76 -5.16
N ALA A 185 -13.07 21.79 -5.78
CA ALA A 185 -12.94 21.85 -7.23
C ALA A 185 -12.17 20.63 -7.76
N SER A 186 -12.58 20.11 -8.93
CA SER A 186 -12.03 18.88 -9.52
C SER A 186 -10.51 18.92 -9.65
N ASP A 187 -9.94 19.97 -10.23
CA ASP A 187 -8.49 20.11 -10.43
C ASP A 187 -7.72 20.09 -9.11
N ALA A 188 -8.25 20.75 -8.07
CA ALA A 188 -7.64 20.78 -6.75
C ALA A 188 -7.67 19.38 -6.10
N ARG A 189 -8.79 18.66 -6.22
CA ARG A 189 -8.95 17.29 -5.73
C ARG A 189 -8.01 16.33 -6.47
N ILE A 190 -7.97 16.37 -7.80
CA ILE A 190 -7.08 15.53 -8.61
C ILE A 190 -5.62 15.76 -8.22
N LYS A 191 -5.23 17.02 -8.08
CA LYS A 191 -3.86 17.37 -7.65
C LYS A 191 -3.54 16.83 -6.27
N ALA A 192 -4.46 16.98 -5.31
CA ALA A 192 -4.28 16.48 -3.94
C ALA A 192 -4.18 14.95 -3.90
N MET A 193 -5.06 14.23 -4.61
CA MET A 193 -5.02 12.77 -4.71
C MET A 193 -3.72 12.28 -5.36
N ASN A 194 -3.29 12.92 -6.43
CA ASN A 194 -2.07 12.57 -7.14
C ASN A 194 -0.80 12.84 -6.32
N ALA A 195 -0.84 13.75 -5.35
CA ALA A 195 0.27 14.00 -4.44
C ALA A 195 0.45 12.92 -3.36
N VAL A 196 -0.57 12.07 -3.12
CA VAL A 196 -0.52 11.01 -2.11
C VAL A 196 -0.64 9.59 -2.70
N ASN A 197 -1.12 9.47 -3.94
CA ASN A 197 -1.20 8.21 -4.68
C ASN A 197 -0.07 8.17 -5.73
N PRO A 198 0.97 7.33 -5.56
CA PRO A 198 2.09 7.30 -6.48
C PRO A 198 1.69 6.78 -7.87
N VAL A 199 2.43 7.19 -8.91
CA VAL A 199 2.40 6.57 -10.25
C VAL A 199 3.34 5.37 -10.28
N TYR A 200 4.50 5.53 -9.64
CA TYR A 200 5.56 4.54 -9.62
C TYR A 200 5.75 4.00 -8.21
N VAL A 201 5.85 2.70 -8.09
CA VAL A 201 6.30 2.01 -6.89
C VAL A 201 7.40 1.03 -7.28
N PHE A 202 8.27 0.68 -6.34
CA PHE A 202 9.38 -0.24 -6.62
C PHE A 202 8.88 -1.69 -6.66
N ARG A 203 8.16 -2.03 -7.75
CA ARG A 203 7.59 -3.36 -7.95
C ARG A 203 8.69 -4.42 -7.99
N ASN A 204 8.44 -5.55 -7.38
CA ASN A 204 9.42 -6.62 -7.30
C ASN A 204 9.89 -7.12 -8.67
N TYR A 205 8.99 -7.15 -9.69
CA TYR A 205 9.39 -7.57 -11.03
C TYR A 205 10.33 -6.55 -11.71
N LEU A 206 10.21 -5.26 -11.42
CA LEU A 206 11.13 -4.24 -11.92
C LEU A 206 12.50 -4.38 -11.24
N ALA A 207 12.51 -4.64 -9.93
CA ALA A 207 13.74 -4.95 -9.20
C ALA A 207 14.44 -6.18 -9.80
N GLN A 208 13.71 -7.27 -10.06
CA GLN A 208 14.27 -8.47 -10.66
C GLN A 208 14.80 -8.25 -12.08
N GLN A 209 14.11 -7.45 -12.90
CA GLN A 209 14.63 -7.07 -14.22
C GLN A 209 15.94 -6.29 -14.13
N ALA A 210 16.06 -5.38 -13.15
CA ALA A 210 17.29 -4.64 -12.93
C ALA A 210 18.43 -5.55 -12.44
N ILE A 211 18.12 -6.53 -11.59
CA ILE A 211 19.07 -7.55 -11.14
C ILE A 211 19.56 -8.40 -12.32
N ASP A 212 18.62 -8.94 -13.13
CA ASP A 212 18.95 -9.77 -14.30
C ASP A 212 19.89 -9.04 -15.30
N LYS A 213 19.66 -7.73 -15.49
CA LYS A 213 20.56 -6.90 -16.32
C LYS A 213 21.92 -6.69 -15.67
N ALA A 214 21.94 -6.38 -14.37
CA ALA A 214 23.17 -6.14 -13.63
C ALA A 214 24.07 -7.39 -13.60
N GLU A 215 23.50 -8.60 -13.51
CA GLU A 215 24.24 -9.86 -13.61
C GLU A 215 24.92 -10.04 -14.96
N SER A 216 24.39 -9.43 -16.03
CA SER A 216 25.03 -9.39 -17.35
C SER A 216 26.00 -8.21 -17.55
N GLY A 217 26.22 -7.38 -16.52
CA GLY A 217 27.09 -6.20 -16.54
C GLY A 217 26.40 -4.91 -17.02
N ASP A 218 25.07 -4.91 -17.20
CA ASP A 218 24.29 -3.73 -17.56
C ASP A 218 23.56 -3.14 -16.33
N TYR A 219 24.07 -2.03 -15.80
CA TYR A 219 23.52 -1.33 -14.64
C TYR A 219 22.55 -0.20 -14.99
N THR A 220 22.27 0.03 -16.27
CA THR A 220 21.46 1.18 -16.73
C THR A 220 20.06 1.19 -16.12
N MET A 221 19.43 0.03 -15.94
CA MET A 221 18.09 -0.05 -15.35
C MET A 221 18.06 0.30 -13.87
N ILE A 222 19.15 0.05 -13.12
CA ILE A 222 19.24 0.47 -11.71
C ILE A 222 19.23 2.00 -11.62
N GLU A 223 20.04 2.67 -12.44
CA GLU A 223 20.10 4.13 -12.48
C GLU A 223 18.75 4.72 -12.92
N GLU A 224 18.14 4.14 -13.94
CA GLU A 224 16.85 4.55 -14.46
C GLU A 224 15.71 4.40 -13.45
N LEU A 225 15.65 3.28 -12.74
CA LEU A 225 14.70 3.06 -11.63
C LEU A 225 14.91 4.06 -10.49
N LEU A 226 16.16 4.33 -10.13
CA LEU A 226 16.49 5.31 -9.10
C LEU A 226 15.95 6.70 -9.48
N GLU A 227 16.18 7.15 -10.71
CA GLU A 227 15.70 8.46 -11.18
C GLU A 227 14.17 8.51 -11.22
N VAL A 228 13.50 7.48 -11.72
CA VAL A 228 12.03 7.42 -11.75
C VAL A 228 11.45 7.49 -10.34
N LEU A 229 12.02 6.75 -9.39
CA LEU A 229 11.52 6.67 -8.02
C LEU A 229 11.85 7.89 -7.16
N ARG A 230 12.69 8.81 -7.62
CA ARG A 230 12.88 10.13 -6.97
C ARG A 230 11.63 11.01 -7.06
N TYR A 231 10.82 10.82 -8.10
CA TYR A 231 9.60 11.59 -8.34
C TYR A 231 8.39 10.68 -8.55
N PRO A 232 8.04 9.85 -7.53
CA PRO A 232 7.10 8.74 -7.71
C PRO A 232 5.64 9.18 -7.94
N TYR A 233 5.33 10.44 -7.69
CA TYR A 233 3.96 10.99 -7.82
C TYR A 233 3.71 11.71 -9.15
N THR A 234 4.76 12.03 -9.88
CA THR A 234 4.67 12.81 -11.13
C THR A 234 4.88 11.90 -12.33
N PRO A 235 3.91 11.81 -13.27
CA PRO A 235 4.15 11.13 -14.54
C PRO A 235 5.37 11.71 -15.26
N GLN A 236 6.20 10.83 -15.82
CA GLN A 236 7.46 11.19 -16.47
C GLN A 236 7.43 10.67 -17.90
N ASP A 237 7.71 11.54 -18.87
CA ASP A 237 7.71 11.21 -20.30
C ASP A 237 8.71 10.10 -20.62
N GLY A 238 8.26 9.06 -21.34
CA GLY A 238 9.07 7.90 -21.69
C GLY A 238 9.31 6.91 -20.56
N LYS A 239 8.63 7.07 -19.41
CA LYS A 239 8.73 6.17 -18.23
C LYS A 239 7.45 5.37 -17.98
N GLU A 240 6.53 5.32 -18.92
CA GLU A 240 5.23 4.64 -18.81
C GLU A 240 5.40 3.14 -18.54
N ALA A 241 6.49 2.53 -18.98
CA ALA A 241 6.80 1.12 -18.74
C ALA A 241 6.97 0.79 -17.25
N PHE A 242 7.43 1.75 -16.42
CA PHE A 242 7.61 1.58 -14.98
C PHE A 242 6.30 1.71 -14.18
N ALA A 243 5.23 2.19 -14.83
CA ALA A 243 3.89 2.32 -14.23
C ALA A 243 2.94 1.18 -14.62
N GLN A 244 3.43 0.17 -15.35
CA GLN A 244 2.58 -0.93 -15.83
C GLN A 244 2.26 -1.93 -14.72
N LYS A 245 1.14 -2.67 -14.93
CA LYS A 245 0.81 -3.85 -14.11
C LYS A 245 1.92 -4.88 -14.13
N ARG A 246 1.98 -5.70 -13.09
CA ARG A 246 2.83 -6.90 -13.08
C ARG A 246 2.51 -7.77 -14.29
N PRO A 247 3.49 -8.09 -15.13
CA PRO A 247 3.30 -8.98 -16.27
C PRO A 247 3.12 -10.45 -15.81
N ASP A 248 2.44 -11.25 -16.62
CA ASP A 248 2.11 -12.65 -16.25
C ASP A 248 3.35 -13.50 -15.95
N TRP A 249 4.46 -13.30 -16.65
CA TRP A 249 5.69 -14.03 -16.38
C TRP A 249 6.23 -13.80 -14.97
N ALA A 250 5.97 -12.63 -14.36
CA ALA A 250 6.45 -12.29 -13.03
C ALA A 250 5.68 -13.01 -11.91
N ARG A 251 4.52 -13.60 -12.21
CA ARG A 251 3.73 -14.37 -11.24
C ARG A 251 4.45 -15.60 -10.70
N THR A 252 5.28 -16.20 -11.53
CA THR A 252 5.95 -17.48 -11.23
C THR A 252 7.46 -17.36 -11.15
N LYS A 253 8.04 -16.21 -11.56
CA LYS A 253 9.49 -16.00 -11.49
C LYS A 253 9.91 -15.78 -10.05
N VAL A 254 10.93 -16.51 -9.60
CA VAL A 254 11.60 -16.31 -8.30
C VAL A 254 12.12 -14.88 -8.22
N GLY A 255 11.99 -14.25 -7.06
CA GLY A 255 12.38 -12.85 -6.84
C GLY A 255 11.31 -11.82 -7.21
N CYS A 256 10.22 -12.19 -7.93
CA CYS A 256 9.17 -11.26 -8.34
C CYS A 256 7.99 -11.17 -7.35
N SER A 257 7.52 -12.31 -6.83
CA SER A 257 6.35 -12.34 -5.94
C SER A 257 6.63 -12.91 -4.57
N MET A 258 7.74 -13.61 -4.43
CA MET A 258 8.19 -14.22 -3.16
C MET A 258 9.71 -14.14 -3.07
N LEU A 259 10.21 -13.72 -1.91
CA LEU A 259 11.62 -13.56 -1.59
C LEU A 259 11.98 -14.45 -0.39
N SER A 260 13.23 -14.85 -0.27
CA SER A 260 13.74 -15.65 0.86
C SER A 260 14.80 -14.86 1.62
N CYS A 261 14.78 -14.94 2.95
CA CYS A 261 15.85 -14.41 3.80
C CYS A 261 17.17 -15.22 3.67
N SER A 262 17.14 -16.36 2.97
CA SER A 262 18.28 -17.29 2.86
C SER A 262 18.98 -17.25 1.49
N SER A 263 18.71 -16.22 0.69
CA SER A 263 19.39 -16.03 -0.61
C SER A 263 20.50 -15.02 -0.53
#